data_cfd36acb971cad1a1a4cadc2dc991cf5
#
_entry.id   cfd36acb971cad1a1a4cadc2dc991cf5
#
_cell.length_a   1.000
_cell.length_b   1.000
_cell.length_c   1.000
_cell.angle_alpha   90.00
_cell.angle_beta   90.00
_cell.angle_gamma   90.00
#
_symmetry.space_group_name_H-M   'P 1'
#
loop_
_entity.id
_entity.type
_entity.pdbx_description
1 polymer ?
#
loop_
_entity_poly.entity_id
_entity_poly.type
_entity_poly.pdbx_seq_one_letter_code
_entity_poly.pdbx_strand_id
1 'polypeptide(L)'
;MRRGDVYWVDLDPARGSEANKTRPAVIVSNDAANRAARRTGRGVVTVVPVTSNVGRVYPFQVLLRAADCGLAADSKAQAEQVRTVAMDRVRRKAGRVPPEVLARLDGALRTHLAL
;
A
#
# COMPACT_ATOMS: atom_id res chain seq x y z
N MET A 1 -8.60 -8.72 6.24
CA MET A 1 -7.93 -7.73 5.35
C MET A 1 -8.94 -6.68 4.95
N ARG A 2 -8.68 -5.44 5.30
CA ARG A 2 -9.54 -4.31 5.00
C ARG A 2 -8.77 -3.22 4.28
N ARG A 3 -9.46 -2.40 3.52
CA ARG A 3 -8.87 -1.21 2.90
C ARG A 3 -8.22 -0.33 3.96
N GLY A 4 -6.98 0.05 3.77
CA GLY A 4 -6.18 0.78 4.74
C GLY A 4 -5.27 -0.10 5.60
N ASP A 5 -5.46 -1.40 5.63
CA ASP A 5 -4.50 -2.30 6.27
C ASP A 5 -3.18 -2.28 5.50
N VAL A 6 -2.08 -2.44 6.23
CA VAL A 6 -0.74 -2.54 5.64
C VAL A 6 -0.26 -3.97 5.79
N TYR A 7 0.11 -4.58 4.67
CA TYR A 7 0.65 -5.93 4.61
C TYR A 7 2.02 -5.93 3.97
N TRP A 8 2.86 -6.87 4.37
CA TRP A 8 4.08 -7.19 3.64
C TRP A 8 3.69 -7.84 2.32
N VAL A 9 4.24 -7.33 1.22
CA VAL A 9 3.93 -7.80 -0.13
C VAL A 9 5.23 -8.03 -0.90
N ASP A 10 5.32 -9.18 -1.57
CA ASP A 10 6.42 -9.47 -2.48
C ASP A 10 6.17 -8.76 -3.81
N LEU A 11 6.99 -7.76 -4.09
CA LEU A 11 6.87 -6.92 -5.29
C LEU A 11 7.79 -7.36 -6.43
N ASP A 12 8.65 -8.34 -6.20
CA ASP A 12 9.56 -8.86 -7.24
C ASP A 12 8.86 -9.90 -8.12
N PRO A 13 9.28 -10.03 -9.39
CA PRO A 13 10.31 -9.24 -10.06
C PRO A 13 9.82 -7.83 -10.41
N ALA A 14 10.71 -6.87 -10.30
CA ALA A 14 10.46 -5.48 -10.65
C ALA A 14 11.46 -5.01 -11.71
N ARG A 15 11.08 -3.98 -12.46
CA ARG A 15 11.92 -3.42 -13.52
C ARG A 15 12.14 -1.93 -13.30
N GLY A 16 13.38 -1.48 -13.49
CA GLY A 16 13.72 -0.05 -13.40
C GLY A 16 13.29 0.58 -12.10
N SER A 17 12.49 1.63 -12.21
CA SER A 17 12.04 2.42 -11.06
C SER A 17 10.81 1.85 -10.34
N GLU A 18 10.33 0.67 -10.73
CA GLU A 18 9.24 0.01 -10.01
C GLU A 18 9.67 -0.34 -8.58
N ALA A 19 8.73 -0.23 -7.64
CA ALA A 19 8.95 -0.70 -6.28
C ALA A 19 9.28 -2.20 -6.30
N ASN A 20 10.27 -2.60 -5.51
CA ASN A 20 10.83 -3.95 -5.54
C ASN A 20 10.90 -4.57 -4.14
N LYS A 21 11.37 -5.82 -4.09
CA LYS A 21 11.57 -6.58 -2.85
C LYS A 21 10.25 -6.86 -2.15
N THR A 22 10.33 -7.42 -0.95
CA THR A 22 9.20 -7.54 -0.05
C THR A 22 9.15 -6.29 0.82
N ARG A 23 8.06 -5.54 0.71
CA ARG A 23 7.88 -4.26 1.40
C ARG A 23 6.49 -4.17 1.99
N PRO A 24 6.29 -3.30 2.99
CA PRO A 24 4.92 -2.96 3.39
C PRO A 24 4.20 -2.30 2.22
N ALA A 25 2.91 -2.57 2.11
CA ALA A 25 2.05 -1.94 1.12
C ALA A 25 0.65 -1.76 1.70
N VAL A 26 0.03 -0.62 1.39
CA VAL A 26 -1.32 -0.30 1.86
C VAL A 26 -2.33 -0.94 0.92
N ILE A 27 -3.27 -1.69 1.48
CA ILE A 27 -4.39 -2.27 0.71
C ILE A 27 -5.35 -1.14 0.35
N VAL A 28 -5.57 -0.92 -0.94
CA VAL A 28 -6.45 0.17 -1.42
C VAL A 28 -7.61 -0.32 -2.26
N SER A 29 -7.67 -1.61 -2.61
CA SER A 29 -8.85 -2.19 -3.25
C SER A 29 -10.04 -2.21 -2.28
N ASN A 30 -11.26 -2.28 -2.82
CA ASN A 30 -12.47 -2.26 -2.01
C ASN A 30 -12.60 -3.51 -1.13
N ASP A 31 -13.35 -3.38 -0.03
CA ASP A 31 -13.43 -4.43 0.98
C ASP A 31 -14.13 -5.69 0.47
N ALA A 32 -15.07 -5.60 -0.45
CA ALA A 32 -15.72 -6.79 -1.02
C ALA A 32 -14.71 -7.63 -1.81
N ALA A 33 -13.89 -6.99 -2.65
CA ALA A 33 -12.83 -7.66 -3.40
C ALA A 33 -11.77 -8.24 -2.46
N ASN A 34 -11.40 -7.50 -1.42
CA ASN A 34 -10.42 -7.94 -0.43
C ASN A 34 -10.90 -9.19 0.32
N ARG A 35 -12.17 -9.21 0.74
CA ARG A 35 -12.76 -10.38 1.42
C ARG A 35 -12.81 -11.59 0.51
N ALA A 36 -13.18 -11.40 -0.75
CA ALA A 36 -13.24 -12.50 -1.71
C ALA A 36 -11.85 -13.10 -1.97
N ALA A 37 -10.85 -12.27 -2.18
CA ALA A 37 -9.47 -12.73 -2.39
C ALA A 37 -8.92 -13.46 -1.15
N ARG A 38 -9.19 -12.91 0.04
CA ARG A 38 -8.74 -13.52 1.30
C ARG A 38 -9.40 -14.87 1.54
N ARG A 39 -10.72 -14.96 1.32
CA ARG A 39 -11.48 -16.21 1.55
C ARG A 39 -11.04 -17.32 0.62
N THR A 40 -10.79 -17.02 -0.65
CA THR A 40 -10.45 -18.03 -1.64
C THR A 40 -8.95 -18.29 -1.75
N GLY A 41 -8.11 -17.38 -1.24
CA GLY A 41 -6.67 -17.42 -1.45
C GLY A 41 -6.26 -17.16 -2.90
N ARG A 42 -7.19 -16.70 -3.72
CA ARG A 42 -7.03 -16.47 -5.16
C ARG A 42 -7.41 -15.04 -5.51
N GLY A 43 -7.23 -14.70 -6.78
CA GLY A 43 -7.57 -13.38 -7.28
C GLY A 43 -6.48 -12.38 -6.97
N VAL A 44 -6.87 -11.12 -6.95
CA VAL A 44 -5.93 -10.00 -6.87
C VAL A 44 -6.42 -8.97 -5.86
N VAL A 45 -5.48 -8.21 -5.33
CA VAL A 45 -5.74 -7.01 -4.52
C VAL A 45 -4.90 -5.87 -5.07
N THR A 46 -5.35 -4.64 -4.85
CA THR A 46 -4.62 -3.46 -5.28
C THR A 46 -3.93 -2.83 -4.08
N VAL A 47 -2.65 -2.51 -4.25
CA VAL A 47 -1.80 -2.05 -3.16
C VAL A 47 -1.03 -0.79 -3.56
N VAL A 48 -0.67 0.00 -2.56
CA VAL A 48 0.26 1.13 -2.68
C VAL A 48 1.51 0.79 -1.89
N PRO A 49 2.66 0.59 -2.55
CA PRO A 49 3.91 0.31 -1.87
C PRO A 49 4.35 1.42 -0.93
N VAL A 50 5.04 1.03 0.13
CA VAL A 50 5.54 1.91 1.19
C VAL A 50 7.05 1.80 1.25
N THR A 51 7.73 2.93 1.41
CA THR A 51 9.18 2.99 1.57
C THR A 51 9.54 3.77 2.83
N SER A 52 10.63 3.38 3.49
CA SER A 52 11.18 4.13 4.63
C SER A 52 12.06 5.32 4.20
N ASN A 53 12.27 5.51 2.90
CA ASN A 53 13.00 6.68 2.40
C ASN A 53 12.08 7.88 2.39
N VAL A 54 12.12 8.68 3.45
CA VAL A 54 11.25 9.86 3.65
C VAL A 54 11.97 11.20 3.45
N GLY A 55 13.16 11.18 2.87
CA GLY A 55 13.94 12.40 2.62
C GLY A 55 13.18 13.43 1.79
N ARG A 56 12.25 12.99 0.95
CA ARG A 56 11.36 13.84 0.20
C ARG A 56 10.00 13.16 0.04
N VAL A 57 8.93 13.92 0.29
CA VAL A 57 7.54 13.43 0.11
C VAL A 57 6.88 14.33 -0.93
N TYR A 58 6.59 13.75 -2.11
CA TYR A 58 5.97 14.48 -3.20
C TYR A 58 4.45 14.61 -2.99
N PRO A 59 3.76 15.54 -3.72
CA PRO A 59 2.30 15.69 -3.58
C PRO A 59 1.47 14.43 -3.87
N PHE A 60 2.02 13.50 -4.66
CA PHE A 60 1.40 12.20 -4.96
C PHE A 60 1.86 11.11 -3.99
N GLN A 61 2.41 11.48 -2.85
CA GLN A 61 2.85 10.56 -1.79
C GLN A 61 2.29 11.03 -0.46
N VAL A 62 2.24 10.14 0.52
CA VAL A 62 1.70 10.44 1.85
C VAL A 62 2.66 9.92 2.92
N LEU A 63 3.04 10.80 3.85
CA LEU A 63 3.82 10.42 5.01
C LEU A 63 2.99 9.52 5.93
N LEU A 64 3.57 8.40 6.34
CA LEU A 64 3.00 7.47 7.31
C LEU A 64 3.89 7.46 8.54
N ARG A 65 3.43 8.06 9.64
CA ARG A 65 4.19 8.04 10.89
C ARG A 65 4.12 6.65 11.52
N ALA A 66 5.28 6.13 11.92
CA ALA A 66 5.39 4.81 12.52
C ALA A 66 4.42 4.64 13.69
N ALA A 67 4.36 5.63 14.58
CA ALA A 67 3.52 5.59 15.77
C ALA A 67 2.02 5.49 15.44
N ASP A 68 1.58 6.11 14.34
CA ASP A 68 0.16 6.15 13.95
C ASP A 68 -0.25 4.89 13.18
N CYS A 69 0.67 4.25 12.48
CA CYS A 69 0.38 3.15 11.56
C CYS A 69 0.86 1.79 12.08
N GLY A 70 1.57 1.76 13.20
CA GLY A 70 2.14 0.53 13.74
C GLY A 70 3.32 -0.01 12.91
N LEU A 71 4.02 0.87 12.20
CA LEU A 71 5.18 0.49 11.38
C LEU A 71 6.48 0.62 12.19
N ALA A 72 7.53 -0.06 11.72
CA ALA A 72 8.84 -0.05 12.39
C ALA A 72 9.54 1.32 12.28
N ALA A 73 9.27 2.08 11.21
CA ALA A 73 9.87 3.39 10.96
C ALA A 73 8.89 4.29 10.23
N ASP A 74 9.08 5.61 10.36
CA ASP A 74 8.37 6.57 9.54
C ASP A 74 8.62 6.25 8.07
N SER A 75 7.55 6.28 7.28
CA SER A 75 7.55 5.80 5.91
C SER A 75 6.67 6.72 5.06
N LYS A 76 6.67 6.49 3.75
CA LYS A 76 5.72 7.16 2.86
C LYS A 76 5.05 6.15 1.94
N ALA A 77 3.78 6.37 1.69
CA ALA A 77 3.01 5.62 0.71
C ALA A 77 3.21 6.26 -0.66
N GLN A 78 3.58 5.45 -1.63
CA GLN A 78 3.92 5.87 -2.99
C GLN A 78 2.73 5.62 -3.92
N ALA A 79 1.80 6.57 -4.01
CA ALA A 79 0.61 6.39 -4.86
C ALA A 79 0.98 6.18 -6.34
N GLU A 80 2.11 6.74 -6.78
CA GLU A 80 2.60 6.55 -8.15
C GLU A 80 3.05 5.11 -8.44
N GLN A 81 3.19 4.28 -7.41
CA GLN A 81 3.56 2.88 -7.52
C GLN A 81 2.35 1.94 -7.34
N VAL A 82 1.14 2.50 -7.36
CA VAL A 82 -0.08 1.69 -7.19
C VAL A 82 -0.09 0.55 -8.20
N ARG A 83 -0.38 -0.66 -7.73
CA ARG A 83 -0.40 -1.83 -8.59
C ARG A 83 -1.33 -2.91 -8.03
N THR A 84 -1.79 -3.75 -8.93
CA THR A 84 -2.55 -4.95 -8.58
C THR A 84 -1.60 -6.13 -8.49
N VAL A 85 -1.73 -6.92 -7.43
CA VAL A 85 -0.90 -8.09 -7.20
C VAL A 85 -1.76 -9.31 -6.95
N ALA A 86 -1.24 -10.50 -7.32
CA ALA A 86 -1.89 -11.75 -6.97
C ALA A 86 -1.92 -11.92 -5.44
N MET A 87 -2.98 -12.53 -4.93
CA MET A 87 -3.15 -12.72 -3.49
C MET A 87 -2.00 -13.49 -2.85
N ASP A 88 -1.37 -14.41 -3.58
CA ASP A 88 -0.24 -15.18 -3.08
C ASP A 88 1.04 -14.38 -2.86
N ARG A 89 1.10 -13.12 -3.33
CA ARG A 89 2.20 -12.21 -3.03
C ARG A 89 2.05 -11.52 -1.67
N VAL A 90 0.88 -11.59 -1.07
CA VAL A 90 0.57 -10.94 0.21
C VAL A 90 1.02 -11.84 1.36
N ARG A 91 1.80 -11.27 2.27
CA ARG A 91 2.38 -11.99 3.42
C ARG A 91 1.61 -11.62 4.69
N ARG A 92 2.31 -11.26 5.76
CA ARG A 92 1.71 -10.94 7.05
C ARG A 92 1.33 -9.47 7.15
N LYS A 93 0.41 -9.15 8.05
CA LYS A 93 0.03 -7.78 8.35
C LYS A 93 1.18 -7.03 9.03
N ALA A 94 1.46 -5.82 8.56
CA ALA A 94 2.49 -4.95 9.12
C ALA A 94 1.90 -3.84 9.99
N GLY A 95 0.70 -3.37 9.67
CA GLY A 95 0.09 -2.25 10.40
C GLY A 95 -1.24 -1.82 9.79
N ARG A 96 -1.63 -0.60 10.06
CA ARG A 96 -2.89 -0.03 9.57
C ARG A 96 -2.77 1.49 9.44
N VAL A 97 -3.29 2.02 8.37
CA VAL A 97 -3.34 3.46 8.12
C VAL A 97 -4.61 4.02 8.78
N PRO A 98 -4.51 5.05 9.63
CA PRO A 98 -5.70 5.69 10.22
C PRO A 98 -6.59 6.30 9.14
N PRO A 99 -7.92 6.45 9.41
CA PRO A 99 -8.86 6.95 8.41
C PRO A 99 -8.49 8.31 7.81
N GLU A 100 -8.00 9.26 8.61
CA GLU A 100 -7.60 10.58 8.12
C GLU A 100 -6.38 10.53 7.21
N VAL A 101 -5.47 9.59 7.45
CA VAL A 101 -4.30 9.39 6.59
C VAL A 101 -4.71 8.65 5.31
N LEU A 102 -5.62 7.69 5.43
CA LEU A 102 -6.16 7.00 4.26
C LEU A 102 -6.88 7.98 3.34
N ALA A 103 -7.60 8.95 3.89
CA ALA A 103 -8.24 10.00 3.08
C ALA A 103 -7.19 10.82 2.29
N ARG A 104 -6.03 11.12 2.90
CA ARG A 104 -4.93 11.76 2.18
C ARG A 104 -4.35 10.88 1.08
N LEU A 105 -4.28 9.57 1.32
CA LEU A 105 -3.83 8.62 0.30
C LEU A 105 -4.83 8.57 -0.87
N ASP A 106 -6.11 8.62 -0.58
CA ASP A 106 -7.14 8.72 -1.62
C ASP A 106 -6.93 9.97 -2.49
N GLY A 107 -6.60 11.10 -1.87
CA GLY A 107 -6.26 12.32 -2.59
C GLY A 107 -5.01 12.18 -3.47
N ALA A 108 -3.98 11.53 -2.95
CA ALA A 108 -2.76 11.26 -3.73
C ALA A 108 -3.03 10.33 -4.92
N LEU A 109 -3.89 9.33 -4.73
CA LEU A 109 -4.32 8.44 -5.82
C LEU A 109 -5.10 9.21 -6.90
N ARG A 110 -6.02 10.10 -6.48
CA ARG A 110 -6.74 10.95 -7.43
C ARG A 110 -5.78 11.81 -8.23
N THR A 111 -4.79 12.38 -7.58
CA THR A 111 -3.76 13.20 -8.25
C THR A 111 -2.99 12.37 -9.27
N HIS A 112 -2.49 11.21 -8.88
CA HIS A 112 -1.70 10.36 -9.76
C HIS A 112 -2.51 9.83 -10.94
N LEU A 113 -3.75 9.42 -10.71
CA LEU A 113 -4.62 8.83 -11.72
C LEU A 113 -5.47 9.85 -12.46
N ALA A 114 -5.40 11.13 -12.09
CA ALA A 114 -6.19 12.23 -12.67
C ALA A 114 -7.71 12.00 -12.56
N LEU A 115 -8.13 11.52 -11.41
CA LEU A 115 -9.55 11.27 -11.12
C LEU A 115 -10.24 12.48 -10.49
#